data_54724311c81d78112f52aafb19d08c98
#
_entry.id   54724311c81d78112f52aafb19d08c98
#
_cell.length_a   1.000
_cell.length_b   1.000
_cell.length_c   1.000
_cell.angle_alpha   90.00
_cell.angle_beta   90.00
_cell.angle_gamma   90.00
#
_symmetry.space_group_name_H-M   'P 1'
#
loop_
_entity.id
_entity.type
_entity.pdbx_description
1 polymer ?
#
loop_
_entity_poly.entity_id
_entity_poly.type
_entity_poly.pdbx_seq_one_letter_code
_entity_poly.pdbx_strand_id
1 'polypeptide(L)'
;MESEIISYRNRENKNIVAFYDHLKTAPQNNFIVIPPAFGETKKDSLKISYFLAKNGFNVLRYDSTNHVGESDGDMVDACFEKMKNDLLSTLDFIQAQFKADNIGVVATSLAVRVGIKAASQDKRIKFILGLVPIVDVRSSLKAIYHQDVIGEIQGGRYKGKTIDDIMGFEVGIDFALSAVKNGYHDLESTKSDLKKINIPIVLVSAENDTWINANDVRDVLNFSPSRDKRFILIPGAMHQLNENPEAVSFALRQVVVECKKYLLNEETKPEDVLEPPSQELSTQWLLEEERLKNLLKKSLEGEKEFWEKYLNKFVLIHKSSDYRDFLAQINRFLAIKEGEKILDAGCGNGHFGAWLFDRMIEKMFKEKIRLEDFKPIQYTGLDFIENSLKDAMLKHLNLLRRVYRELSLKDKYPIIKYRYVLADIDQPLPFPDNHFDKICCNLVISYVKDPLFSLQELMRVLKDNGKIIVSSMKPYADLSQVYRNFVDKTESQEELEEARKLLSSAGRIKQKESAGLYNFFSEGQLEEMFKQIKAKNIEISRAFSNQSNIIAGEK
;
A
#
# COMPACT_ATOMS: atom_id res chain seq x y z
N MET A 1 24.94 -15.54 2.37
CA MET A 1 23.82 -15.96 3.25
C MET A 1 23.11 -17.15 2.63
N GLU A 2 22.46 -17.96 3.45
CA GLU A 2 21.57 -19.02 2.98
C GLU A 2 20.15 -18.69 3.38
N SER A 3 19.20 -19.00 2.49
CA SER A 3 17.77 -18.80 2.70
C SER A 3 17.07 -20.08 2.25
N GLU A 4 16.59 -20.85 3.19
CA GLU A 4 15.96 -22.14 2.95
C GLU A 4 14.45 -22.02 3.13
N ILE A 5 13.70 -22.59 2.19
CA ILE A 5 12.27 -22.71 2.36
C ILE A 5 11.94 -23.94 3.16
N ILE A 6 11.18 -23.77 4.21
CA ILE A 6 10.77 -24.85 5.11
C ILE A 6 9.26 -24.84 5.29
N SER A 7 8.71 -25.99 5.65
CA SER A 7 7.30 -26.14 5.99
C SER A 7 7.12 -27.03 7.22
N TYR A 8 6.15 -26.68 8.04
CA TYR A 8 5.79 -27.45 9.24
C TYR A 8 4.30 -27.31 9.56
N ARG A 9 3.79 -28.19 10.38
CA ARG A 9 2.38 -28.13 10.80
C ARG A 9 2.22 -27.28 12.04
N ASN A 10 1.18 -26.45 12.05
CA ASN A 10 0.76 -25.76 13.25
C ASN A 10 -0.08 -26.68 14.17
N ARG A 11 -0.47 -26.15 15.33
CA ARG A 11 -1.28 -26.88 16.33
C ARG A 11 -2.66 -27.30 15.83
N GLU A 12 -3.15 -26.69 14.72
CA GLU A 12 -4.40 -27.04 14.05
C GLU A 12 -4.17 -27.96 12.84
N ASN A 13 -2.96 -28.52 12.68
CA ASN A 13 -2.56 -29.37 11.57
C ASN A 13 -2.57 -28.68 10.19
N LYS A 14 -2.56 -27.35 10.15
CA LYS A 14 -2.39 -26.55 8.93
C LYS A 14 -0.90 -26.36 8.60
N ASN A 15 -0.58 -26.34 7.32
CA ASN A 15 0.79 -26.15 6.87
C ASN A 15 1.20 -24.68 6.97
N ILE A 16 2.32 -24.41 7.65
CA ILE A 16 3.00 -23.10 7.65
C ILE A 16 4.17 -23.18 6.70
N VAL A 17 4.31 -22.18 5.81
CA VAL A 17 5.45 -22.02 4.91
C VAL A 17 6.32 -20.88 5.41
N ALA A 18 7.60 -21.13 5.57
CA ALA A 18 8.56 -20.20 6.15
C ALA A 18 9.86 -20.13 5.34
N PHE A 19 10.61 -19.05 5.51
CA PHE A 19 12.02 -18.98 5.18
C PHE A 19 12.86 -19.06 6.46
N TYR A 20 13.93 -19.84 6.37
CA TYR A 20 14.99 -19.91 7.36
C TYR A 20 16.25 -19.25 6.78
N ASP A 21 16.51 -18.02 7.27
CA ASP A 21 17.63 -17.20 6.81
C ASP A 21 18.76 -17.25 7.83
N HIS A 22 19.98 -17.64 7.41
CA HIS A 22 21.11 -17.81 8.30
C HIS A 22 22.47 -17.68 7.61
N LEU A 23 23.53 -17.55 8.40
CA LEU A 23 24.90 -17.80 7.94
C LEU A 23 25.28 -19.24 8.26
N LYS A 24 26.06 -19.90 7.38
CA LYS A 24 26.60 -21.26 7.65
C LYS A 24 27.35 -21.37 8.97
N THR A 25 27.93 -20.25 9.40
CA THR A 25 28.74 -20.13 10.62
C THR A 25 27.95 -19.69 11.84
N ALA A 26 26.66 -19.42 11.71
CA ALA A 26 25.85 -18.91 12.83
C ALA A 26 25.67 -20.03 13.90
N PRO A 27 25.79 -19.69 15.19
CA PRO A 27 25.48 -20.62 16.29
C PRO A 27 24.00 -21.02 16.22
N GLN A 28 23.71 -22.33 16.32
CA GLN A 28 22.34 -22.85 16.13
C GLN A 28 21.35 -22.54 17.27
N ASN A 29 21.77 -21.85 18.32
CA ASN A 29 20.91 -21.60 19.49
C ASN A 29 20.23 -20.22 19.48
N ASN A 30 20.70 -19.27 18.68
CA ASN A 30 20.20 -17.89 18.71
C ASN A 30 19.21 -17.67 17.56
N PHE A 31 17.92 -17.71 17.88
CA PHE A 31 16.85 -17.56 16.91
C PHE A 31 16.10 -16.26 17.08
N ILE A 32 15.71 -15.67 15.95
CA ILE A 32 14.71 -14.61 15.85
C ILE A 32 13.54 -15.15 15.02
N VAL A 33 12.33 -14.99 15.57
CA VAL A 33 11.09 -15.26 14.82
C VAL A 33 10.48 -13.94 14.41
N ILE A 34 10.12 -13.84 13.12
CA ILE A 34 9.43 -12.66 12.58
C ILE A 34 8.04 -13.08 12.10
N PRO A 35 6.99 -12.87 12.92
CA PRO A 35 5.62 -13.06 12.50
C PRO A 35 5.21 -11.97 11.51
N PRO A 36 4.42 -12.29 10.45
CA PRO A 36 3.96 -11.30 9.49
C PRO A 36 2.95 -10.35 10.13
N ALA A 37 2.98 -9.09 9.71
CA ALA A 37 1.92 -8.13 10.06
C ALA A 37 0.64 -8.43 9.27
N PHE A 38 -0.47 -7.75 9.63
CA PHE A 38 -1.74 -7.95 8.95
C PHE A 38 -1.65 -7.58 7.46
N GLY A 39 -2.04 -8.51 6.60
CA GLY A 39 -1.98 -8.34 5.15
C GLY A 39 -0.57 -8.47 4.54
N GLU A 40 0.42 -8.89 5.32
CA GLU A 40 1.81 -9.10 4.90
C GLU A 40 2.16 -10.58 4.81
N THR A 41 3.19 -10.86 4.01
CA THR A 41 3.78 -12.18 3.85
C THR A 41 5.20 -12.20 4.44
N LYS A 42 5.80 -13.37 4.51
CA LYS A 42 7.22 -13.53 4.88
C LYS A 42 8.18 -12.70 4.02
N LYS A 43 7.82 -12.37 2.76
CA LYS A 43 8.62 -11.52 1.87
C LYS A 43 8.76 -10.10 2.43
N ASP A 44 7.71 -9.54 3.03
CA ASP A 44 7.71 -8.17 3.53
C ASP A 44 8.74 -7.95 4.65
N SER A 45 9.14 -9.01 5.37
CA SER A 45 10.17 -8.99 6.42
C SER A 45 11.57 -9.39 5.94
N LEU A 46 11.79 -9.62 4.64
CA LEU A 46 13.08 -10.06 4.08
C LEU A 46 14.25 -9.16 4.50
N LYS A 47 14.08 -7.85 4.41
CA LYS A 47 15.15 -6.89 4.74
C LYS A 47 15.57 -6.97 6.20
N ILE A 48 14.59 -7.02 7.12
CA ILE A 48 14.86 -7.19 8.56
C ILE A 48 15.58 -8.51 8.82
N SER A 49 15.08 -9.59 8.21
CA SER A 49 15.65 -10.93 8.34
C SER A 49 17.11 -10.97 7.90
N TYR A 50 17.41 -10.38 6.76
CA TYR A 50 18.78 -10.39 6.21
C TYR A 50 19.77 -9.57 7.04
N PHE A 51 19.31 -8.43 7.61
CA PHE A 51 20.11 -7.66 8.55
C PHE A 51 20.43 -8.48 9.81
N LEU A 52 19.44 -9.15 10.38
CA LEU A 52 19.63 -9.99 11.56
C LEU A 52 20.54 -11.21 11.25
N ALA A 53 20.28 -11.92 10.15
CA ALA A 53 21.08 -13.08 9.77
C ALA A 53 22.55 -12.70 9.49
N LYS A 54 22.79 -11.57 8.82
CA LYS A 54 24.16 -11.05 8.59
C LYS A 54 24.92 -10.76 9.88
N ASN A 55 24.19 -10.44 10.95
CA ASN A 55 24.74 -10.13 12.28
C ASN A 55 24.70 -11.33 13.26
N GLY A 56 24.59 -12.57 12.76
CA GLY A 56 24.83 -13.79 13.52
C GLY A 56 23.59 -14.48 14.10
N PHE A 57 22.39 -14.08 13.72
CA PHE A 57 21.16 -14.73 14.12
C PHE A 57 20.70 -15.78 13.09
N ASN A 58 19.99 -16.79 13.57
CA ASN A 58 19.14 -17.65 12.77
C ASN A 58 17.75 -17.02 12.75
N VAL A 59 17.22 -16.71 11.57
CA VAL A 59 15.96 -16.00 11.45
C VAL A 59 14.92 -16.87 10.77
N LEU A 60 13.75 -16.98 11.38
CA LEU A 60 12.63 -17.69 10.82
C LEU A 60 11.47 -16.71 10.62
N ARG A 61 11.13 -16.45 9.36
CA ARG A 61 9.99 -15.65 8.94
C ARG A 61 9.01 -16.51 8.17
N TYR A 62 7.73 -16.38 8.44
CA TYR A 62 6.70 -17.27 7.93
C TYR A 62 5.47 -16.54 7.42
N ASP A 63 4.61 -17.22 6.66
CA ASP A 63 3.25 -16.76 6.39
C ASP A 63 2.32 -17.36 7.45
N SER A 64 1.44 -16.53 8.04
CA SER A 64 0.41 -17.05 8.94
C SER A 64 -0.61 -17.90 8.18
N THR A 65 -1.12 -18.94 8.84
CA THR A 65 -2.27 -19.67 8.32
C THR A 65 -3.54 -18.80 8.34
N ASN A 66 -4.47 -19.07 7.44
CA ASN A 66 -5.67 -18.24 7.28
C ASN A 66 -5.34 -16.76 7.03
N HIS A 67 -4.30 -16.51 6.25
CA HIS A 67 -3.80 -15.20 5.93
C HIS A 67 -3.30 -15.17 4.48
N VAL A 68 -2.74 -14.03 4.05
CA VAL A 68 -2.09 -13.95 2.75
C VAL A 68 -0.78 -14.76 2.74
N GLY A 69 -0.37 -15.25 1.57
CA GLY A 69 0.87 -15.98 1.38
C GLY A 69 0.67 -17.45 1.01
N GLU A 70 1.66 -18.29 1.31
CA GLU A 70 1.74 -19.69 0.86
C GLU A 70 1.28 -20.70 1.93
N SER A 71 0.96 -20.26 3.16
CA SER A 71 0.45 -21.13 4.22
C SER A 71 -1.02 -21.48 4.00
N ASP A 72 -1.50 -22.55 4.63
CA ASP A 72 -2.85 -23.07 4.45
C ASP A 72 -3.94 -22.11 4.99
N GLY A 73 -5.08 -22.06 4.28
CA GLY A 73 -6.30 -21.38 4.67
C GLY A 73 -6.50 -20.02 4.02
N ASP A 74 -7.66 -19.43 4.22
CA ASP A 74 -8.08 -18.20 3.57
C ASP A 74 -8.19 -17.03 4.56
N MET A 75 -7.98 -15.81 4.08
CA MET A 75 -7.99 -14.58 4.87
C MET A 75 -9.34 -14.35 5.59
N VAL A 76 -10.42 -14.87 5.04
CA VAL A 76 -11.76 -14.81 5.67
C VAL A 76 -11.81 -15.50 7.03
N ASP A 77 -10.95 -16.49 7.25
CA ASP A 77 -10.82 -17.24 8.50
C ASP A 77 -9.76 -16.67 9.45
N ALA A 78 -9.14 -15.55 9.12
CA ALA A 78 -8.12 -14.92 9.95
C ALA A 78 -8.67 -14.54 11.33
N CYS A 79 -7.86 -14.73 12.38
CA CYS A 79 -8.11 -14.15 13.70
C CYS A 79 -6.83 -14.09 14.53
N PHE A 80 -6.82 -13.25 15.56
CA PHE A 80 -5.64 -13.03 16.41
C PHE A 80 -5.16 -14.32 17.10
N GLU A 81 -6.09 -15.18 17.55
CA GLU A 81 -5.72 -16.45 18.20
C GLU A 81 -5.00 -17.39 17.25
N LYS A 82 -5.42 -17.47 15.98
CA LYS A 82 -4.73 -18.28 14.95
C LYS A 82 -3.34 -17.73 14.67
N MET A 83 -3.19 -16.39 14.51
CA MET A 83 -1.88 -15.77 14.36
C MET A 83 -0.96 -16.06 15.56
N LYS A 84 -1.47 -15.99 16.80
CA LYS A 84 -0.71 -16.39 18.00
C LYS A 84 -0.35 -17.87 17.97
N ASN A 85 -1.29 -18.75 17.61
CA ASN A 85 -1.05 -20.18 17.54
C ASN A 85 0.02 -20.53 16.50
N ASP A 86 0.08 -19.83 15.38
CA ASP A 86 1.13 -19.99 14.38
C ASP A 86 2.50 -19.56 14.93
N LEU A 87 2.58 -18.43 15.65
CA LEU A 87 3.80 -18.02 16.34
C LEU A 87 4.26 -19.09 17.35
N LEU A 88 3.35 -19.59 18.18
CA LEU A 88 3.68 -20.63 19.16
C LEU A 88 4.08 -21.95 18.48
N SER A 89 3.45 -22.32 17.36
CA SER A 89 3.84 -23.50 16.55
C SER A 89 5.21 -23.35 15.92
N THR A 90 5.58 -22.11 15.54
CA THR A 90 6.92 -21.79 15.07
C THR A 90 7.97 -22.00 16.18
N LEU A 91 7.65 -21.60 17.42
CA LEU A 91 8.52 -21.90 18.57
C LEU A 91 8.62 -23.42 18.83
N ASP A 92 7.50 -24.15 18.72
CA ASP A 92 7.47 -25.61 18.83
C ASP A 92 8.39 -26.26 17.78
N PHE A 93 8.33 -25.80 16.53
CA PHE A 93 9.21 -26.25 15.44
C PHE A 93 10.69 -25.96 15.70
N ILE A 94 11.04 -24.73 16.08
CA ILE A 94 12.42 -24.34 16.37
C ILE A 94 12.99 -25.21 17.48
N GLN A 95 12.25 -25.42 18.55
CA GLN A 95 12.71 -26.23 19.68
C GLN A 95 12.88 -27.71 19.30
N ALA A 96 11.95 -28.26 18.53
CA ALA A 96 12.01 -29.64 18.08
C ALA A 96 13.14 -29.89 17.09
N GLN A 97 13.32 -29.03 16.10
CA GLN A 97 14.24 -29.20 14.99
C GLN A 97 15.68 -28.80 15.35
N PHE A 98 15.84 -27.66 16.03
CA PHE A 98 17.15 -27.05 16.30
C PHE A 98 17.55 -27.14 17.78
N LYS A 99 16.64 -27.56 18.67
CA LYS A 99 16.84 -27.61 20.12
C LYS A 99 17.28 -26.27 20.70
N ALA A 100 16.88 -25.17 20.04
CA ALA A 100 17.21 -23.82 20.46
C ALA A 100 16.26 -23.36 21.57
N ASP A 101 16.81 -22.66 22.57
CA ASP A 101 16.10 -22.12 23.71
C ASP A 101 16.29 -20.58 23.88
N ASN A 102 17.19 -19.98 23.11
CA ASN A 102 17.39 -18.53 23.06
C ASN A 102 16.67 -17.92 21.86
N ILE A 103 15.36 -17.65 22.06
CA ILE A 103 14.49 -17.21 20.98
C ILE A 103 13.95 -15.82 21.27
N GLY A 104 14.20 -14.87 20.36
CA GLY A 104 13.58 -13.55 20.34
C GLY A 104 12.45 -13.44 19.31
N VAL A 105 11.53 -12.51 19.52
CA VAL A 105 10.48 -12.15 18.57
C VAL A 105 10.69 -10.72 18.13
N VAL A 106 10.84 -10.52 16.83
CA VAL A 106 10.84 -9.19 16.20
C VAL A 106 9.56 -9.08 15.38
N ALA A 107 8.70 -8.15 15.75
CA ALA A 107 7.37 -8.03 15.15
C ALA A 107 7.10 -6.59 14.68
N THR A 108 6.22 -6.41 13.70
CA THR A 108 5.84 -5.12 13.14
C THR A 108 4.34 -4.91 13.28
N SER A 109 3.92 -3.68 13.57
CA SER A 109 2.52 -3.25 13.55
C SER A 109 1.61 -4.17 14.38
N LEU A 110 0.57 -4.78 13.79
CA LEU A 110 -0.38 -5.66 14.48
C LEU A 110 0.27 -6.92 15.07
N ALA A 111 1.31 -7.45 14.41
CA ALA A 111 2.03 -8.62 14.90
C ALA A 111 2.69 -8.38 16.27
N VAL A 112 2.99 -7.13 16.64
CA VAL A 112 3.50 -6.79 17.98
C VAL A 112 2.46 -7.13 19.05
N ARG A 113 1.18 -6.83 18.80
CA ARG A 113 0.10 -7.18 19.74
C ARG A 113 -0.01 -8.68 19.95
N VAL A 114 0.15 -9.44 18.85
CA VAL A 114 0.20 -10.92 18.88
C VAL A 114 1.42 -11.42 19.65
N GLY A 115 2.60 -10.84 19.40
CA GLY A 115 3.86 -11.16 20.09
C GLY A 115 3.80 -10.91 21.59
N ILE A 116 3.25 -9.77 22.03
CA ILE A 116 3.03 -9.45 23.45
C ILE A 116 2.10 -10.51 24.08
N LYS A 117 1.00 -10.88 23.42
CA LYS A 117 0.09 -11.92 23.90
C LYS A 117 0.79 -13.27 24.03
N ALA A 118 1.57 -13.66 23.04
CA ALA A 118 2.32 -14.91 23.06
C ALA A 118 3.33 -14.94 24.22
N ALA A 119 4.12 -13.88 24.40
CA ALA A 119 5.12 -13.81 25.45
C ALA A 119 4.52 -13.74 26.88
N SER A 120 3.28 -13.24 27.02
CA SER A 120 2.56 -13.29 28.30
C SER A 120 2.18 -14.73 28.70
N GLN A 121 2.25 -15.68 27.76
CA GLN A 121 1.81 -17.08 27.93
C GLN A 121 2.94 -18.12 27.74
N ASP A 122 4.00 -17.78 27.03
CA ASP A 122 5.07 -18.72 26.66
C ASP A 122 6.45 -18.20 27.06
N LYS A 123 7.11 -18.89 27.99
CA LYS A 123 8.42 -18.53 28.55
C LYS A 123 9.62 -18.81 27.64
N ARG A 124 9.39 -19.46 26.50
CA ARG A 124 10.45 -19.70 25.49
C ARG A 124 10.88 -18.43 24.79
N ILE A 125 9.99 -17.43 24.73
CA ILE A 125 10.34 -16.10 24.23
C ILE A 125 11.21 -15.42 25.29
N LYS A 126 12.44 -15.03 24.90
CA LYS A 126 13.44 -14.40 25.78
C LYS A 126 13.55 -12.89 25.58
N PHE A 127 13.06 -12.38 24.46
CA PHE A 127 13.12 -10.97 24.08
C PHE A 127 12.01 -10.63 23.11
N ILE A 128 11.44 -9.43 23.24
CA ILE A 128 10.50 -8.88 22.25
C ILE A 128 11.00 -7.53 21.77
N LEU A 129 11.02 -7.35 20.44
CA LEU A 129 11.15 -6.06 19.80
C LEU A 129 9.95 -5.79 18.90
N GLY A 130 9.29 -4.66 19.10
CA GLY A 130 8.15 -4.22 18.28
C GLY A 130 8.49 -2.97 17.49
N LEU A 131 8.32 -3.02 16.15
CA LEU A 131 8.42 -1.88 15.26
C LEU A 131 7.02 -1.34 14.95
N VAL A 132 6.83 0.00 15.05
CA VAL A 132 5.55 0.70 14.86
C VAL A 132 4.38 -0.06 15.50
N PRO A 133 4.46 -0.33 16.82
CA PRO A 133 3.66 -1.35 17.50
C PRO A 133 2.22 -0.92 17.71
N ILE A 134 1.25 -1.65 17.16
CA ILE A 134 -0.16 -1.49 17.54
C ILE A 134 -0.36 -2.08 18.93
N VAL A 135 -0.52 -1.22 19.93
CA VAL A 135 -0.81 -1.59 21.32
C VAL A 135 -2.29 -1.43 21.69
N ASP A 136 -3.04 -0.71 20.87
CA ASP A 136 -4.49 -0.51 20.99
C ASP A 136 -5.12 -0.64 19.59
N VAL A 137 -5.69 -1.81 19.31
CA VAL A 137 -6.29 -2.12 18.00
C VAL A 137 -7.52 -1.24 17.74
N ARG A 138 -8.35 -1.00 18.77
CA ARG A 138 -9.55 -0.17 18.65
C ARG A 138 -9.21 1.27 18.28
N SER A 139 -8.24 1.86 18.99
CA SER A 139 -7.76 3.22 18.70
C SER A 139 -7.12 3.31 17.33
N SER A 140 -6.31 2.33 16.91
CA SER A 140 -5.70 2.30 15.59
C SER A 140 -6.74 2.19 14.47
N LEU A 141 -7.74 1.29 14.60
CA LEU A 141 -8.83 1.21 13.63
C LEU A 141 -9.64 2.51 13.59
N LYS A 142 -9.86 3.14 14.75
CA LYS A 142 -10.53 4.43 14.81
C LYS A 142 -9.73 5.54 14.13
N ALA A 143 -8.40 5.54 14.27
CA ALA A 143 -7.52 6.48 13.58
C ALA A 143 -7.53 6.28 12.06
N ILE A 144 -7.59 5.01 11.59
CA ILE A 144 -7.63 4.67 10.17
C ILE A 144 -9.00 5.00 9.55
N TYR A 145 -10.10 4.60 10.20
CA TYR A 145 -11.45 4.64 9.64
C TYR A 145 -12.30 5.82 10.12
N HIS A 146 -11.84 6.61 11.09
CA HIS A 146 -12.62 7.63 11.80
C HIS A 146 -13.94 7.10 12.38
N GLN A 147 -14.02 5.80 12.60
CA GLN A 147 -15.17 5.08 13.14
C GLN A 147 -14.72 4.09 14.20
N ASP A 148 -15.53 3.92 15.24
CA ASP A 148 -15.27 2.92 16.27
C ASP A 148 -15.75 1.53 15.82
N VAL A 149 -15.01 0.93 14.89
CA VAL A 149 -15.35 -0.37 14.28
C VAL A 149 -15.58 -1.44 15.35
N ILE A 150 -14.72 -1.50 16.36
CA ILE A 150 -14.86 -2.49 17.46
C ILE A 150 -16.13 -2.22 18.27
N GLY A 151 -16.40 -0.96 18.61
CA GLY A 151 -17.62 -0.59 19.35
C GLY A 151 -18.90 -0.86 18.56
N GLU A 152 -18.90 -0.62 17.27
CA GLU A 152 -20.01 -0.92 16.37
C GLU A 152 -20.30 -2.44 16.30
N ILE A 153 -19.25 -3.25 16.22
CA ILE A 153 -19.37 -4.72 16.23
C ILE A 153 -19.91 -5.19 17.58
N GLN A 154 -19.41 -4.66 18.69
CA GLN A 154 -19.93 -4.97 20.04
C GLN A 154 -21.39 -4.55 20.21
N GLY A 155 -21.78 -3.41 19.63
CA GLY A 155 -23.15 -2.89 19.62
C GLY A 155 -24.12 -3.68 18.73
N GLY A 156 -23.65 -4.67 17.98
CA GLY A 156 -24.47 -5.54 17.12
C GLY A 156 -24.90 -4.89 15.80
N ARG A 157 -24.30 -3.79 15.38
CA ARG A 157 -24.56 -3.13 14.08
C ARG A 157 -24.38 -4.09 12.89
N TYR A 158 -23.51 -5.08 13.05
CA TYR A 158 -23.19 -6.07 12.03
C TYR A 158 -23.99 -7.38 12.16
N LYS A 159 -25.10 -7.40 12.91
CA LYS A 159 -25.97 -8.59 12.98
C LYS A 159 -26.39 -9.03 11.58
N GLY A 160 -26.04 -10.28 11.23
CA GLY A 160 -26.34 -10.88 9.93
C GLY A 160 -25.26 -10.71 8.86
N LYS A 161 -24.19 -9.94 9.10
CA LYS A 161 -22.99 -9.96 8.25
C LYS A 161 -22.04 -11.06 8.72
N THR A 162 -21.47 -11.79 7.78
CA THR A 162 -20.47 -12.85 8.06
C THR A 162 -19.06 -12.41 7.69
N ILE A 163 -18.93 -11.39 6.85
CA ILE A 163 -17.67 -10.90 6.30
C ILE A 163 -17.64 -9.36 6.45
N ASP A 164 -16.47 -8.84 6.81
CA ASP A 164 -16.16 -7.40 6.82
C ASP A 164 -14.87 -7.16 6.02
N ASP A 165 -14.64 -5.92 5.62
CA ASP A 165 -13.41 -5.48 4.95
C ASP A 165 -12.52 -4.74 5.96
N ILE A 166 -11.31 -5.24 6.16
CA ILE A 166 -10.29 -4.56 6.97
C ILE A 166 -9.06 -4.31 6.09
N MET A 167 -8.76 -3.05 5.86
CA MET A 167 -7.60 -2.61 5.05
C MET A 167 -7.55 -3.24 3.65
N GLY A 168 -8.72 -3.49 3.06
CA GLY A 168 -8.86 -4.09 1.74
C GLY A 168 -8.76 -5.62 1.71
N PHE A 169 -8.81 -6.26 2.87
CA PHE A 169 -8.91 -7.72 2.99
C PHE A 169 -10.29 -8.10 3.53
N GLU A 170 -10.94 -9.05 2.84
CA GLU A 170 -12.17 -9.65 3.34
C GLU A 170 -11.83 -10.59 4.50
N VAL A 171 -12.32 -10.27 5.69
CA VAL A 171 -12.16 -11.08 6.91
C VAL A 171 -13.52 -11.44 7.47
N GLY A 172 -13.62 -12.60 8.11
CA GLY A 172 -14.81 -12.97 8.85
C GLY A 172 -15.03 -12.02 10.03
N ILE A 173 -16.29 -11.77 10.39
CA ILE A 173 -16.63 -10.93 11.54
C ILE A 173 -16.00 -11.43 12.85
N ASP A 174 -15.69 -12.73 12.90
CA ASP A 174 -14.99 -13.36 14.01
C ASP A 174 -13.59 -12.78 14.25
N PHE A 175 -12.96 -12.14 13.26
CA PHE A 175 -11.70 -11.44 13.45
C PHE A 175 -11.81 -10.41 14.60
N ALA A 176 -12.79 -9.52 14.53
CA ALA A 176 -13.01 -8.50 15.55
C ALA A 176 -13.68 -9.04 16.81
N LEU A 177 -14.65 -9.96 16.70
CA LEU A 177 -15.29 -10.57 17.86
C LEU A 177 -14.30 -11.38 18.71
N SER A 178 -13.41 -12.15 18.06
CA SER A 178 -12.37 -12.89 18.76
C SER A 178 -11.33 -11.97 19.40
N ALA A 179 -11.01 -10.83 18.76
CA ALA A 179 -10.13 -9.83 19.33
C ALA A 179 -10.67 -9.29 20.67
N VAL A 180 -11.97 -9.01 20.74
CA VAL A 180 -12.64 -8.59 21.97
C VAL A 180 -12.65 -9.72 23.01
N LYS A 181 -13.12 -10.91 22.61
CA LYS A 181 -13.26 -12.06 23.50
C LYS A 181 -11.94 -12.48 24.15
N ASN A 182 -10.85 -12.42 23.39
CA ASN A 182 -9.54 -12.92 23.81
C ASN A 182 -8.60 -11.79 24.30
N GLY A 183 -9.09 -10.56 24.38
CA GLY A 183 -8.35 -9.42 24.93
C GLY A 183 -7.14 -9.00 24.07
N TYR A 184 -7.41 -8.68 22.80
CA TYR A 184 -6.43 -8.05 21.89
C TYR A 184 -6.80 -6.61 21.54
N HIS A 185 -8.06 -6.23 21.77
CA HIS A 185 -8.71 -5.11 21.09
C HIS A 185 -8.35 -3.73 21.62
N ASP A 186 -7.90 -3.60 22.89
CA ASP A 186 -7.70 -2.31 23.54
C ASP A 186 -6.41 -2.23 24.36
N LEU A 187 -6.11 -1.02 24.79
CA LEU A 187 -4.92 -0.72 25.59
C LEU A 187 -4.92 -1.44 26.94
N GLU A 188 -6.08 -1.60 27.58
CA GLU A 188 -6.18 -2.27 28.89
C GLU A 188 -5.84 -3.77 28.78
N SER A 189 -6.28 -4.40 27.72
CA SER A 189 -5.90 -5.79 27.38
C SER A 189 -4.38 -5.92 27.21
N THR A 190 -3.75 -4.95 26.52
CA THR A 190 -2.31 -4.93 26.32
C THR A 190 -1.56 -4.72 27.65
N LYS A 191 -2.01 -3.80 28.51
CA LYS A 191 -1.48 -3.60 29.86
C LYS A 191 -1.58 -4.88 30.70
N SER A 192 -2.71 -5.58 30.62
CA SER A 192 -2.93 -6.84 31.35
C SER A 192 -1.94 -7.94 30.93
N ASP A 193 -1.62 -8.03 29.62
CA ASP A 193 -0.63 -8.99 29.13
C ASP A 193 0.80 -8.58 29.54
N LEU A 194 1.16 -7.30 29.42
CA LEU A 194 2.47 -6.78 29.79
C LEU A 194 2.81 -7.00 31.27
N LYS A 195 1.84 -6.94 32.19
CA LYS A 195 2.03 -7.25 33.61
C LYS A 195 2.58 -8.66 33.86
N LYS A 196 2.46 -9.56 32.89
CA LYS A 196 2.93 -10.96 32.98
C LYS A 196 4.29 -11.19 32.33
N ILE A 197 4.86 -10.17 31.68
CA ILE A 197 6.07 -10.26 30.88
C ILE A 197 7.25 -9.67 31.67
N ASN A 198 8.20 -10.54 32.04
CA ASN A 198 9.41 -10.14 32.77
C ASN A 198 10.68 -10.46 31.95
N ILE A 199 10.61 -10.27 30.64
CA ILE A 199 11.77 -10.37 29.74
C ILE A 199 12.05 -8.98 29.14
N PRO A 200 13.22 -8.74 28.53
CA PRO A 200 13.51 -7.49 27.86
C PRO A 200 12.48 -7.16 26.77
N ILE A 201 12.02 -5.92 26.73
CA ILE A 201 11.04 -5.40 25.76
C ILE A 201 11.55 -4.09 25.17
N VAL A 202 11.63 -4.03 23.85
CA VAL A 202 11.94 -2.81 23.10
C VAL A 202 10.78 -2.48 22.17
N LEU A 203 10.23 -1.25 22.26
CA LEU A 203 9.20 -0.76 21.35
C LEU A 203 9.74 0.46 20.60
N VAL A 204 9.66 0.40 19.28
CA VAL A 204 10.20 1.41 18.38
C VAL A 204 9.04 2.05 17.64
N SER A 205 8.73 3.32 17.90
CA SER A 205 7.65 4.08 17.29
C SER A 205 8.15 5.06 16.25
N ALA A 206 7.31 5.39 15.29
CA ALA A 206 7.54 6.47 14.34
C ALA A 206 6.98 7.79 14.88
N GLU A 207 7.71 8.89 14.68
CA GLU A 207 7.32 10.21 15.20
C GLU A 207 6.03 10.74 14.57
N ASN A 208 5.86 10.52 13.27
CA ASN A 208 4.72 11.00 12.51
C ASN A 208 3.69 9.89 12.22
N ASP A 209 3.65 8.86 13.08
CA ASP A 209 2.68 7.78 12.94
C ASP A 209 1.26 8.32 13.16
N THR A 210 0.42 8.15 12.15
CA THR A 210 -0.96 8.62 12.18
C THR A 210 -1.96 7.54 12.62
N TRP A 211 -1.50 6.29 12.77
CA TRP A 211 -2.33 5.16 13.23
C TRP A 211 -2.16 4.89 14.72
N ILE A 212 -1.02 5.28 15.28
CA ILE A 212 -0.60 4.93 16.62
C ILE A 212 -0.15 6.19 17.37
N ASN A 213 -0.61 6.33 18.61
CA ASN A 213 -0.09 7.35 19.51
C ASN A 213 1.22 6.86 20.16
N ALA A 214 2.33 7.48 19.82
CA ALA A 214 3.65 7.13 20.37
C ALA A 214 3.72 7.27 21.92
N ASN A 215 2.92 8.14 22.51
CA ASN A 215 2.85 8.26 23.97
C ASN A 215 2.20 7.03 24.60
N ASP A 216 1.13 6.50 24.00
CA ASP A 216 0.48 5.28 24.49
C ASP A 216 1.45 4.09 24.43
N VAL A 217 2.27 4.02 23.37
CA VAL A 217 3.31 2.98 23.21
C VAL A 217 4.38 3.11 24.29
N ARG A 218 4.83 4.31 24.58
CA ARG A 218 5.82 4.55 25.64
C ARG A 218 5.24 4.21 27.01
N ASP A 219 4.05 4.68 27.29
CA ASP A 219 3.45 4.59 28.62
C ASP A 219 3.01 3.15 28.96
N VAL A 220 2.59 2.38 27.94
CA VAL A 220 2.19 0.97 28.16
C VAL A 220 3.35 0.10 28.64
N LEU A 221 4.59 0.40 28.28
CA LEU A 221 5.78 -0.30 28.77
C LEU A 221 5.92 -0.27 30.29
N ASN A 222 5.42 0.77 30.96
CA ASN A 222 5.50 0.91 32.41
C ASN A 222 4.73 -0.22 33.14
N PHE A 223 3.82 -0.90 32.49
CA PHE A 223 3.05 -1.99 33.08
C PHE A 223 3.81 -3.33 33.11
N SER A 224 4.89 -3.48 32.34
CA SER A 224 5.74 -4.67 32.45
C SER A 224 6.63 -4.60 33.70
N PRO A 225 6.76 -5.71 34.45
CA PRO A 225 7.71 -5.79 35.59
C PRO A 225 9.17 -5.93 35.13
N SER A 226 9.44 -6.08 33.85
CA SER A 226 10.81 -6.17 33.31
C SER A 226 11.64 -4.94 33.71
N ARG A 227 12.90 -5.16 34.06
CA ARG A 227 13.89 -4.09 34.32
C ARG A 227 14.44 -3.53 33.00
N ASP A 228 14.45 -4.34 31.97
CA ASP A 228 14.99 -4.03 30.64
C ASP A 228 13.86 -3.63 29.69
N LYS A 229 13.42 -2.38 29.81
CA LYS A 229 12.39 -1.76 28.98
C LYS A 229 12.96 -0.58 28.22
N ARG A 230 12.76 -0.53 26.93
CA ARG A 230 13.24 0.58 26.10
C ARG A 230 12.17 1.05 25.12
N PHE A 231 12.00 2.34 25.06
CA PHE A 231 11.23 3.03 24.01
C PHE A 231 12.18 3.81 23.12
N ILE A 232 12.05 3.63 21.80
CA ILE A 232 12.83 4.33 20.78
C ILE A 232 11.85 5.05 19.87
N LEU A 233 12.07 6.35 19.64
CA LEU A 233 11.31 7.13 18.67
C LEU A 233 12.19 7.38 17.44
N ILE A 234 11.65 7.09 16.24
CA ILE A 234 12.33 7.35 14.97
C ILE A 234 11.87 8.69 14.43
N PRO A 235 12.76 9.70 14.38
CA PRO A 235 12.42 11.03 13.89
C PRO A 235 11.94 10.98 12.41
N GLY A 236 10.91 11.77 12.09
CA GLY A 236 10.40 11.92 10.73
C GLY A 236 9.78 10.68 10.11
N ALA A 237 9.73 9.55 10.84
CA ALA A 237 9.15 8.31 10.32
C ALA A 237 7.62 8.32 10.40
N MET A 238 7.00 7.61 9.46
CA MET A 238 5.57 7.32 9.40
C MET A 238 5.30 5.86 9.82
N HIS A 239 4.02 5.46 9.93
CA HIS A 239 3.67 4.05 10.18
C HIS A 239 4.27 3.11 9.14
N GLN A 240 4.21 3.47 7.87
CA GLN A 240 4.89 2.77 6.78
C GLN A 240 6.36 3.22 6.74
N LEU A 241 7.23 2.58 7.53
CA LEU A 241 8.64 2.96 7.65
C LEU A 241 9.36 3.06 6.29
N ASN A 242 8.98 2.20 5.34
CA ASN A 242 9.59 2.14 4.00
C ASN A 242 9.39 3.42 3.16
N GLU A 243 8.52 4.34 3.58
CA GLU A 243 8.38 5.65 2.94
C GLU A 243 9.62 6.55 3.09
N ASN A 244 10.40 6.31 4.14
CA ASN A 244 11.61 7.07 4.43
C ASN A 244 12.83 6.13 4.53
N PRO A 245 13.72 6.08 3.51
CA PRO A 245 14.89 5.21 3.51
C PRO A 245 15.85 5.41 4.70
N GLU A 246 16.00 6.65 5.20
CA GLU A 246 16.85 6.94 6.35
C GLU A 246 16.23 6.38 7.64
N ALA A 247 14.91 6.52 7.80
CA ALA A 247 14.17 5.94 8.92
C ALA A 247 14.25 4.41 8.92
N VAL A 248 14.13 3.78 7.75
CA VAL A 248 14.32 2.32 7.60
C VAL A 248 15.73 1.91 8.01
N SER A 249 16.77 2.59 7.51
CA SER A 249 18.16 2.26 7.84
C SER A 249 18.40 2.39 9.34
N PHE A 250 17.91 3.47 9.95
CA PHE A 250 17.99 3.67 11.41
C PHE A 250 17.28 2.53 12.15
N ALA A 251 16.01 2.21 11.79
CA ALA A 251 15.24 1.16 12.43
C ALA A 251 15.94 -0.21 12.35
N LEU A 252 16.45 -0.60 11.16
CA LEU A 252 17.14 -1.87 10.96
C LEU A 252 18.39 -1.99 11.83
N ARG A 253 19.18 -0.94 11.93
CA ARG A 253 20.37 -0.91 12.79
C ARG A 253 19.98 -1.02 14.26
N GLN A 254 18.94 -0.31 14.71
CA GLN A 254 18.44 -0.42 16.09
C GLN A 254 17.92 -1.84 16.39
N VAL A 255 17.20 -2.47 15.47
CA VAL A 255 16.76 -3.88 15.63
C VAL A 255 17.94 -4.79 15.90
N VAL A 256 19.00 -4.70 15.10
CA VAL A 256 20.20 -5.53 15.29
C VAL A 256 20.89 -5.24 16.61
N VAL A 257 21.10 -3.98 16.96
CA VAL A 257 21.73 -3.54 18.22
C VAL A 257 21.00 -4.12 19.43
N GLU A 258 19.68 -3.96 19.47
CA GLU A 258 18.88 -4.45 20.59
C GLU A 258 18.83 -5.99 20.66
N CYS A 259 18.72 -6.66 19.51
CA CYS A 259 18.78 -8.13 19.46
C CYS A 259 20.13 -8.67 19.95
N LYS A 260 21.26 -8.07 19.54
CA LYS A 260 22.59 -8.46 20.02
C LYS A 260 22.73 -8.24 21.52
N LYS A 261 22.29 -7.10 22.01
CA LYS A 261 22.33 -6.78 23.44
C LYS A 261 21.61 -7.82 24.29
N TYR A 262 20.37 -8.15 23.95
CA TYR A 262 19.52 -8.96 24.82
C TYR A 262 19.58 -10.47 24.57
N LEU A 263 20.00 -10.90 23.39
CA LEU A 263 20.11 -12.32 23.06
C LEU A 263 21.55 -12.84 23.04
N LEU A 264 22.52 -11.98 22.70
CA LEU A 264 23.94 -12.38 22.62
C LEU A 264 24.78 -11.80 23.78
N ASN A 265 24.22 -10.87 24.58
CA ASN A 265 24.95 -10.05 25.57
C ASN A 265 26.13 -9.27 24.95
N GLU A 266 25.94 -8.79 23.71
CA GLU A 266 26.91 -8.01 22.96
C GLU A 266 26.49 -6.55 22.87
N GLU A 267 27.33 -5.63 23.37
CA GLU A 267 27.16 -4.20 23.12
C GLU A 267 27.69 -3.88 21.72
N THR A 268 26.82 -3.41 20.84
CA THR A 268 27.12 -3.06 19.46
C THR A 268 26.66 -1.65 19.18
N LYS A 269 27.45 -0.86 18.46
CA LYS A 269 27.02 0.47 18.03
C LYS A 269 26.27 0.37 16.68
N PRO A 270 25.35 1.30 16.39
CA PRO A 270 24.61 1.27 15.10
C PRO A 270 25.52 1.32 13.88
N GLU A 271 26.66 2.01 13.94
CA GLU A 271 27.66 2.08 12.87
C GLU A 271 28.41 0.77 12.63
N ASP A 272 28.47 -0.12 13.61
CA ASP A 272 29.16 -1.41 13.52
C ASP A 272 28.23 -2.55 13.02
N VAL A 273 26.96 -2.24 12.77
CA VAL A 273 25.99 -3.22 12.23
C VAL A 273 26.33 -3.55 10.80
N LEU A 274 26.52 -4.84 10.53
CA LEU A 274 26.83 -5.34 9.19
C LEU A 274 25.58 -5.32 8.30
N GLU A 275 25.71 -4.70 7.14
CA GLU A 275 24.64 -4.66 6.14
C GLU A 275 24.74 -5.88 5.21
N PRO A 276 23.60 -6.47 4.82
CA PRO A 276 23.61 -7.54 3.82
C PRO A 276 23.99 -6.95 2.44
N PRO A 277 24.73 -7.72 1.59
CA PRO A 277 25.02 -7.28 0.24
C PRO A 277 23.75 -7.02 -0.56
N SER A 278 23.68 -5.87 -1.22
CA SER A 278 22.49 -5.46 -1.99
C SER A 278 22.11 -6.47 -3.07
N GLN A 279 23.12 -7.13 -3.70
CA GLN A 279 22.88 -8.14 -4.72
C GLN A 279 22.21 -9.40 -4.14
N GLU A 280 22.63 -9.87 -2.96
CA GLU A 280 22.01 -11.04 -2.30
C GLU A 280 20.55 -10.71 -1.94
N LEU A 281 20.31 -9.53 -1.38
CA LEU A 281 18.99 -9.07 -1.02
C LEU A 281 18.07 -8.98 -2.25
N SER A 282 18.54 -8.37 -3.34
CA SER A 282 17.78 -8.22 -4.59
C SER A 282 17.48 -9.59 -5.24
N THR A 283 18.44 -10.49 -5.23
CA THR A 283 18.23 -11.85 -5.78
C THR A 283 17.14 -12.59 -5.01
N GLN A 284 17.21 -12.58 -3.70
CA GLN A 284 16.20 -13.23 -2.87
C GLN A 284 14.83 -12.57 -3.00
N TRP A 285 14.80 -11.22 -3.08
CA TRP A 285 13.57 -10.48 -3.31
C TRP A 285 12.86 -10.94 -4.59
N LEU A 286 13.59 -11.05 -5.70
CA LEU A 286 13.04 -11.48 -7.00
C LEU A 286 12.55 -12.94 -6.96
N LEU A 287 13.28 -13.85 -6.26
CA LEU A 287 12.83 -15.23 -6.10
C LEU A 287 11.50 -15.32 -5.32
N GLU A 288 11.37 -14.57 -4.26
CA GLU A 288 10.14 -14.56 -3.46
C GLU A 288 8.97 -13.88 -4.19
N GLU A 289 9.27 -12.85 -4.97
CA GLU A 289 8.30 -12.16 -5.83
C GLU A 289 7.72 -13.12 -6.88
N GLU A 290 8.58 -13.89 -7.57
CA GLU A 290 8.12 -14.86 -8.55
C GLU A 290 7.28 -15.99 -7.92
N ARG A 291 7.58 -16.38 -6.66
CA ARG A 291 6.74 -17.34 -5.92
C ARG A 291 5.35 -16.79 -5.65
N LEU A 292 5.25 -15.55 -5.15
CA LEU A 292 3.96 -14.89 -4.90
C LEU A 292 3.19 -14.66 -6.20
N LYS A 293 3.88 -14.27 -7.28
CA LYS A 293 3.29 -14.11 -8.60
C LYS A 293 2.67 -15.42 -9.12
N ASN A 294 3.36 -16.54 -8.94
CA ASN A 294 2.85 -17.85 -9.33
C ASN A 294 1.69 -18.33 -8.46
N LEU A 295 1.66 -17.96 -7.18
CA LEU A 295 0.53 -18.21 -6.30
C LEU A 295 -0.70 -17.42 -6.77
N LEU A 296 -0.55 -16.12 -7.00
CA LEU A 296 -1.65 -15.25 -7.42
C LEU A 296 -2.19 -15.60 -8.81
N LYS A 297 -1.34 -16.01 -9.77
CA LYS A 297 -1.80 -16.46 -11.09
C LYS A 297 -2.80 -17.62 -11.03
N LYS A 298 -2.76 -18.43 -9.99
CA LYS A 298 -3.70 -19.54 -9.79
C LYS A 298 -5.05 -19.11 -9.21
N SER A 299 -5.12 -17.94 -8.60
CA SER A 299 -6.30 -17.46 -7.86
C SER A 299 -6.98 -16.24 -8.50
N LEU A 300 -6.47 -15.70 -9.63
CA LEU A 300 -6.91 -14.41 -10.14
C LEU A 300 -8.27 -14.45 -10.83
N GLU A 301 -9.20 -13.66 -10.29
CA GLU A 301 -10.22 -12.91 -11.02
C GLU A 301 -9.56 -12.17 -12.21
N GLY A 302 -10.18 -12.20 -13.39
CA GLY A 302 -9.60 -11.55 -14.57
C GLY A 302 -9.33 -10.05 -14.30
N GLU A 303 -8.23 -9.53 -14.82
CA GLU A 303 -7.84 -8.12 -14.66
C GLU A 303 -8.98 -7.15 -14.98
N LYS A 304 -9.74 -7.42 -16.05
CA LYS A 304 -10.90 -6.60 -16.43
C LYS A 304 -11.97 -6.53 -15.35
N GLU A 305 -12.34 -7.67 -14.77
CA GLU A 305 -13.35 -7.76 -13.73
C GLU A 305 -12.92 -7.02 -12.46
N PHE A 306 -11.64 -7.15 -12.07
CA PHE A 306 -11.08 -6.40 -10.97
C PHE A 306 -11.20 -4.89 -11.19
N TRP A 307 -10.77 -4.38 -12.37
CA TRP A 307 -10.81 -2.96 -12.68
C TRP A 307 -12.22 -2.41 -12.83
N GLU A 308 -13.15 -3.17 -13.40
CA GLU A 308 -14.57 -2.77 -13.44
C GLU A 308 -15.13 -2.54 -12.03
N LYS A 309 -14.89 -3.47 -11.12
CA LYS A 309 -15.31 -3.34 -9.72
C LYS A 309 -14.61 -2.18 -9.00
N TYR A 310 -13.31 -2.00 -9.26
CA TYR A 310 -12.51 -0.95 -8.63
C TYR A 310 -12.94 0.46 -9.08
N LEU A 311 -13.09 0.69 -10.39
CA LEU A 311 -13.48 1.99 -10.93
C LEU A 311 -14.86 2.44 -10.46
N ASN A 312 -15.78 1.51 -10.25
CA ASN A 312 -17.09 1.82 -9.67
C ASN A 312 -17.01 2.28 -8.20
N LYS A 313 -16.00 1.83 -7.45
CA LYS A 313 -15.77 2.27 -6.07
C LYS A 313 -15.05 3.62 -6.00
N PHE A 314 -14.35 4.02 -7.07
CA PHE A 314 -13.51 5.22 -7.10
C PHE A 314 -14.30 6.54 -7.25
N VAL A 315 -15.63 6.47 -7.41
CA VAL A 315 -16.49 7.64 -7.69
C VAL A 315 -16.35 8.76 -6.64
N LEU A 316 -16.05 8.44 -5.40
CA LEU A 316 -15.97 9.43 -4.31
C LEU A 316 -14.65 10.19 -4.27
N ILE A 317 -13.52 9.57 -4.62
CA ILE A 317 -12.23 10.29 -4.69
C ILE A 317 -12.36 11.51 -5.60
N HIS A 318 -13.16 11.39 -6.66
CA HIS A 318 -13.36 12.47 -7.62
C HIS A 318 -14.08 13.71 -7.04
N LYS A 319 -14.79 13.54 -5.92
CA LYS A 319 -15.41 14.65 -5.19
C LYS A 319 -14.44 15.34 -4.22
N SER A 320 -13.28 14.70 -3.90
CA SER A 320 -12.32 15.25 -2.95
C SER A 320 -11.61 16.49 -3.49
N SER A 321 -11.21 17.39 -2.57
CA SER A 321 -10.36 18.54 -2.91
C SER A 321 -9.01 18.08 -3.46
N ASP A 322 -8.43 17.05 -2.85
CA ASP A 322 -7.12 16.50 -3.21
C ASP A 322 -7.09 15.99 -4.66
N TYR A 323 -8.19 15.37 -5.13
CA TYR A 323 -8.29 14.95 -6.52
C TYR A 323 -8.44 16.14 -7.49
N ARG A 324 -9.23 17.14 -7.10
CA ARG A 324 -9.34 18.37 -7.92
C ARG A 324 -8.02 19.10 -8.04
N ASP A 325 -7.25 19.16 -6.94
CA ASP A 325 -5.91 19.74 -6.92
C ASP A 325 -4.93 18.95 -7.77
N PHE A 326 -5.04 17.60 -7.74
CA PHE A 326 -4.28 16.71 -8.62
C PHE A 326 -4.59 17.01 -10.10
N LEU A 327 -5.85 17.09 -10.51
CA LEU A 327 -6.22 17.41 -11.89
C LEU A 327 -5.79 18.82 -12.30
N ALA A 328 -5.82 19.78 -11.37
CA ALA A 328 -5.33 21.12 -11.63
C ALA A 328 -3.81 21.14 -11.86
N GLN A 329 -3.04 20.33 -11.12
CA GLN A 329 -1.61 20.16 -11.36
C GLN A 329 -1.32 19.52 -12.73
N ILE A 330 -2.04 18.45 -13.09
CA ILE A 330 -1.94 17.81 -14.41
C ILE A 330 -2.12 18.85 -15.52
N ASN A 331 -3.18 19.65 -15.46
CA ASN A 331 -3.43 20.66 -16.49
C ASN A 331 -2.41 21.80 -16.48
N ARG A 332 -1.87 22.18 -15.31
CA ARG A 332 -0.80 23.20 -15.23
C ARG A 332 0.44 22.76 -16.00
N PHE A 333 0.87 21.50 -15.86
CA PHE A 333 2.00 20.96 -16.59
C PHE A 333 1.73 20.79 -18.09
N LEU A 334 0.56 20.26 -18.47
CA LEU A 334 0.16 20.10 -19.87
C LEU A 334 -0.03 21.46 -20.56
N ALA A 335 -0.52 22.46 -19.84
CA ALA A 335 -0.84 23.78 -20.36
C ALA A 335 -1.68 23.72 -21.65
N ILE A 336 -2.80 22.97 -21.58
CA ILE A 336 -3.68 22.67 -22.72
C ILE A 336 -4.25 23.95 -23.32
N LYS A 337 -4.21 24.05 -24.65
CA LYS A 337 -4.68 25.19 -25.42
C LYS A 337 -5.84 24.79 -26.35
N GLU A 338 -6.54 25.81 -26.82
CA GLU A 338 -7.60 25.64 -27.83
C GLU A 338 -7.05 24.98 -29.10
N GLY A 339 -7.86 24.11 -29.71
CA GLY A 339 -7.55 23.41 -30.94
C GLY A 339 -6.59 22.22 -30.80
N GLU A 340 -6.00 22.00 -29.63
CA GLU A 340 -5.06 20.90 -29.41
C GLU A 340 -5.75 19.54 -29.38
N LYS A 341 -5.03 18.51 -29.83
CA LYS A 341 -5.41 17.10 -29.75
C LYS A 341 -4.82 16.48 -28.48
N ILE A 342 -5.69 15.92 -27.66
CA ILE A 342 -5.34 15.40 -26.33
C ILE A 342 -5.66 13.92 -26.28
N LEU A 343 -4.71 13.11 -25.82
CA LEU A 343 -4.92 11.72 -25.45
C LEU A 343 -4.96 11.59 -23.93
N ASP A 344 -6.03 11.02 -23.42
CA ASP A 344 -6.18 10.55 -22.05
C ASP A 344 -6.03 9.03 -22.04
N ALA A 345 -4.83 8.55 -21.77
CA ALA A 345 -4.47 7.14 -21.84
C ALA A 345 -4.77 6.44 -20.51
N GLY A 346 -5.73 5.49 -20.54
CA GLY A 346 -6.34 4.92 -19.34
C GLY A 346 -7.34 5.89 -18.70
N CYS A 347 -8.28 6.40 -19.50
CA CYS A 347 -9.20 7.45 -19.08
C CYS A 347 -10.23 6.99 -18.04
N GLY A 348 -10.37 5.67 -17.79
CA GLY A 348 -11.37 5.10 -16.89
C GLY A 348 -12.78 5.65 -17.16
N ASN A 349 -13.47 6.04 -16.10
CA ASN A 349 -14.83 6.62 -16.19
C ASN A 349 -14.82 8.12 -16.62
N GLY A 350 -13.74 8.63 -17.23
CA GLY A 350 -13.68 9.94 -17.87
C GLY A 350 -13.65 11.15 -16.92
N HIS A 351 -13.10 11.01 -15.75
CA HIS A 351 -13.10 12.12 -14.76
C HIS A 351 -12.18 13.28 -15.16
N PHE A 352 -10.98 12.98 -15.68
CA PHE A 352 -10.09 14.03 -16.18
C PHE A 352 -10.74 14.78 -17.35
N GLY A 353 -11.34 14.05 -18.31
CA GLY A 353 -12.05 14.66 -19.43
C GLY A 353 -13.19 15.57 -18.99
N ALA A 354 -14.04 15.13 -18.04
CA ALA A 354 -15.13 15.94 -17.51
C ALA A 354 -14.59 17.22 -16.83
N TRP A 355 -13.56 17.11 -16.01
CA TRP A 355 -12.92 18.25 -15.36
C TRP A 355 -12.31 19.22 -16.39
N LEU A 356 -11.61 18.70 -17.39
CA LEU A 356 -11.01 19.49 -18.46
C LEU A 356 -12.07 20.25 -19.25
N PHE A 357 -13.19 19.59 -19.58
CA PHE A 357 -14.30 20.21 -20.32
C PHE A 357 -14.89 21.38 -19.54
N ASP A 358 -15.14 21.19 -18.22
CA ASP A 358 -15.60 22.29 -17.36
C ASP A 358 -14.62 23.48 -17.38
N ARG A 359 -13.31 23.23 -17.28
CA ARG A 359 -12.30 24.31 -17.28
C ARG A 359 -12.23 25.05 -18.62
N MET A 360 -12.32 24.32 -19.74
CA MET A 360 -12.32 24.95 -21.08
C MET A 360 -13.56 25.81 -21.28
N ILE A 361 -14.70 25.34 -20.82
CA ILE A 361 -15.96 26.09 -20.86
C ILE A 361 -15.89 27.35 -19.99
N GLU A 362 -15.42 27.21 -18.74
CA GLU A 362 -15.23 28.37 -17.85
C GLU A 362 -14.27 29.41 -18.44
N LYS A 363 -13.16 28.95 -19.06
CA LYS A 363 -12.20 29.84 -19.71
C LYS A 363 -12.87 30.64 -20.83
N MET A 364 -13.62 29.96 -21.70
CA MET A 364 -14.34 30.60 -22.79
C MET A 364 -15.25 31.75 -22.28
N PHE A 365 -15.96 31.53 -21.15
CA PHE A 365 -16.82 32.55 -20.56
C PHE A 365 -16.03 33.69 -19.91
N LYS A 366 -15.00 33.39 -19.15
CA LYS A 366 -14.19 34.40 -18.46
C LYS A 366 -13.50 35.34 -19.44
N GLU A 367 -12.97 34.77 -20.54
CA GLU A 367 -12.29 35.55 -21.58
C GLU A 367 -13.25 36.13 -22.62
N LYS A 368 -14.58 35.90 -22.48
CA LYS A 368 -15.61 36.38 -23.40
C LYS A 368 -15.35 36.02 -24.86
N ILE A 369 -14.80 34.83 -25.09
CA ILE A 369 -14.50 34.34 -26.44
C ILE A 369 -15.83 34.04 -27.14
N ARG A 370 -16.02 34.57 -28.36
CA ARG A 370 -17.19 34.21 -29.15
C ARG A 370 -17.08 32.77 -29.64
N LEU A 371 -18.21 32.06 -29.63
CA LEU A 371 -18.26 30.64 -30.04
C LEU A 371 -17.70 30.37 -31.44
N GLU A 372 -17.88 31.31 -32.36
CA GLU A 372 -17.39 31.25 -33.73
C GLU A 372 -15.86 31.36 -33.82
N ASP A 373 -15.23 32.01 -32.84
CA ASP A 373 -13.77 32.20 -32.75
C ASP A 373 -13.07 31.10 -31.93
N PHE A 374 -13.85 30.33 -31.15
CA PHE A 374 -13.32 29.27 -30.30
C PHE A 374 -12.90 28.03 -31.10
N LYS A 375 -11.65 27.61 -30.94
CA LYS A 375 -11.15 26.38 -31.54
C LYS A 375 -11.36 25.21 -30.59
N PRO A 376 -12.27 24.25 -30.91
CA PRO A 376 -12.57 23.14 -30.02
C PRO A 376 -11.35 22.24 -29.83
N ILE A 377 -11.04 21.87 -28.59
CA ILE A 377 -10.09 20.81 -28.32
C ILE A 377 -10.61 19.47 -28.87
N GLN A 378 -9.69 18.58 -29.22
CA GLN A 378 -9.98 17.24 -29.70
C GLN A 378 -9.54 16.23 -28.64
N TYR A 379 -10.45 15.81 -27.81
CA TYR A 379 -10.20 14.84 -26.74
C TYR A 379 -10.37 13.41 -27.25
N THR A 380 -9.40 12.54 -26.93
CA THR A 380 -9.49 11.10 -27.15
C THR A 380 -9.28 10.41 -25.81
N GLY A 381 -10.32 9.73 -25.30
CA GLY A 381 -10.22 8.83 -24.16
C GLY A 381 -9.89 7.42 -24.64
N LEU A 382 -8.87 6.80 -24.08
CA LEU A 382 -8.49 5.42 -24.34
C LEU A 382 -8.52 4.62 -23.04
N ASP A 383 -9.17 3.46 -23.09
CA ASP A 383 -9.17 2.51 -21.98
C ASP A 383 -9.41 1.08 -22.51
N PHE A 384 -9.01 0.06 -21.74
CA PHE A 384 -9.24 -1.33 -22.11
C PHE A 384 -10.54 -1.90 -21.52
N ILE A 385 -11.24 -1.11 -20.68
CA ILE A 385 -12.52 -1.46 -20.06
C ILE A 385 -13.67 -0.81 -20.82
N GLU A 386 -14.44 -1.60 -21.54
CA GLU A 386 -15.54 -1.10 -22.37
C GLU A 386 -16.63 -0.38 -21.56
N ASN A 387 -17.01 -0.90 -20.39
CA ASN A 387 -18.03 -0.29 -19.54
C ASN A 387 -17.56 1.06 -18.98
N SER A 388 -16.29 1.22 -18.63
CA SER A 388 -15.73 2.50 -18.23
C SER A 388 -15.78 3.55 -19.33
N LEU A 389 -15.51 3.16 -20.58
CA LEU A 389 -15.64 4.05 -21.74
C LEU A 389 -17.10 4.48 -21.99
N LYS A 390 -18.07 3.58 -21.79
CA LYS A 390 -19.50 3.91 -21.86
C LYS A 390 -19.89 4.94 -20.78
N ASP A 391 -19.42 4.75 -19.55
CA ASP A 391 -19.66 5.68 -18.45
C ASP A 391 -19.02 7.05 -18.71
N ALA A 392 -17.77 7.05 -19.21
CA ALA A 392 -17.07 8.28 -19.62
C ALA A 392 -17.86 9.04 -20.69
N MET A 393 -18.31 8.32 -21.73
CA MET A 393 -19.11 8.90 -22.80
C MET A 393 -20.41 9.51 -22.28
N LEU A 394 -21.15 8.80 -21.45
CA LEU A 394 -22.41 9.30 -20.87
C LEU A 394 -22.18 10.52 -19.98
N LYS A 395 -21.14 10.50 -19.15
CA LYS A 395 -20.75 11.62 -18.28
C LYS A 395 -20.45 12.88 -19.10
N HIS A 396 -19.61 12.76 -20.11
CA HIS A 396 -19.22 13.88 -20.98
C HIS A 396 -20.40 14.40 -21.82
N LEU A 397 -21.23 13.49 -22.35
CA LEU A 397 -22.44 13.88 -23.07
C LEU A 397 -23.42 14.65 -22.19
N ASN A 398 -23.65 14.19 -20.96
CA ASN A 398 -24.57 14.86 -20.02
C ASN A 398 -24.04 16.23 -19.60
N LEU A 399 -22.73 16.35 -19.37
CA LEU A 399 -22.09 17.63 -19.07
C LEU A 399 -22.30 18.62 -20.22
N LEU A 400 -21.97 18.24 -21.46
CA LEU A 400 -22.11 19.12 -22.61
C LEU A 400 -23.57 19.46 -22.92
N ARG A 401 -24.50 18.51 -22.80
CA ARG A 401 -25.95 18.77 -22.96
C ARG A 401 -26.46 19.80 -21.95
N ARG A 402 -26.01 19.73 -20.70
CA ARG A 402 -26.35 20.72 -19.68
C ARG A 402 -25.86 22.11 -20.10
N VAL A 403 -24.58 22.22 -20.47
CA VAL A 403 -23.97 23.48 -20.91
C VAL A 403 -24.68 24.07 -22.15
N TYR A 404 -24.90 23.24 -23.18
CA TYR A 404 -25.61 23.71 -24.39
C TYR A 404 -27.02 24.19 -24.09
N ARG A 405 -27.72 23.54 -23.15
CA ARG A 405 -29.07 23.96 -22.71
C ARG A 405 -29.02 25.29 -21.96
N GLU A 406 -28.14 25.42 -20.97
CA GLU A 406 -27.99 26.63 -20.15
C GLU A 406 -27.63 27.86 -21.00
N LEU A 407 -26.86 27.65 -22.07
CA LEU A 407 -26.41 28.70 -22.96
C LEU A 407 -27.31 28.93 -24.16
N SER A 408 -28.41 28.20 -24.26
CA SER A 408 -29.31 28.25 -25.43
C SER A 408 -28.57 28.07 -26.77
N LEU A 409 -27.49 27.27 -26.78
CA LEU A 409 -26.69 27.06 -27.96
C LEU A 409 -27.32 26.01 -28.87
N LYS A 410 -27.32 26.29 -30.18
CA LYS A 410 -27.62 25.27 -31.20
C LYS A 410 -26.36 24.45 -31.47
N ASP A 411 -26.50 23.15 -31.75
CA ASP A 411 -25.42 22.18 -32.00
C ASP A 411 -24.43 22.54 -33.13
N LYS A 412 -24.49 23.76 -33.63
CA LYS A 412 -23.73 24.22 -34.79
C LYS A 412 -22.24 24.43 -34.51
N TYR A 413 -21.87 24.68 -33.24
CA TYR A 413 -20.49 24.98 -32.87
C TYR A 413 -20.06 24.07 -31.71
N PRO A 414 -19.38 22.96 -31.96
CA PRO A 414 -18.91 22.09 -30.87
C PRO A 414 -17.82 22.80 -30.08
N ILE A 415 -18.02 22.95 -28.77
CA ILE A 415 -17.00 23.46 -27.84
C ILE A 415 -15.87 22.44 -27.68
N ILE A 416 -16.22 21.16 -27.71
CA ILE A 416 -15.28 20.05 -27.55
C ILE A 416 -15.64 18.94 -28.55
N LYS A 417 -14.64 18.43 -29.26
CA LYS A 417 -14.73 17.21 -30.05
C LYS A 417 -14.15 16.06 -29.24
N TYR A 418 -14.89 15.02 -29.00
CA TYR A 418 -14.44 13.89 -28.21
C TYR A 418 -14.73 12.55 -28.87
N ARG A 419 -13.85 11.59 -28.62
CA ARG A 419 -14.01 10.19 -29.04
C ARG A 419 -13.42 9.26 -28.00
N TYR A 420 -13.82 7.98 -28.06
CA TYR A 420 -13.33 6.92 -27.18
C TYR A 420 -12.77 5.78 -28.02
N VAL A 421 -11.69 5.18 -27.53
CA VAL A 421 -10.99 4.08 -28.19
C VAL A 421 -10.80 2.95 -27.19
N LEU A 422 -11.39 1.80 -27.51
CA LEU A 422 -11.16 0.57 -26.74
C LEU A 422 -9.83 -0.02 -27.16
N ALA A 423 -8.80 0.15 -26.34
CA ALA A 423 -7.47 -0.39 -26.59
C ALA A 423 -6.71 -0.58 -25.28
N ASP A 424 -5.77 -1.52 -25.29
CA ASP A 424 -4.89 -1.84 -24.18
C ASP A 424 -3.56 -1.09 -24.38
N ILE A 425 -3.15 -0.34 -23.36
CA ILE A 425 -1.90 0.44 -23.37
C ILE A 425 -0.65 -0.47 -23.33
N ASP A 426 -0.80 -1.75 -22.96
CA ASP A 426 0.23 -2.79 -23.06
C ASP A 426 0.44 -3.30 -24.50
N GLN A 427 -0.29 -2.75 -25.48
CA GLN A 427 -0.20 -3.09 -26.90
C GLN A 427 0.15 -1.86 -27.73
N PRO A 428 0.64 -2.02 -28.98
CA PRO A 428 0.84 -0.90 -29.87
C PRO A 428 -0.43 -0.06 -30.02
N LEU A 429 -0.31 1.24 -29.79
CA LEU A 429 -1.46 2.15 -29.81
C LEU A 429 -2.00 2.34 -31.22
N PRO A 430 -3.33 2.30 -31.44
CA PRO A 430 -3.96 2.39 -32.77
C PRO A 430 -3.99 3.84 -33.30
N PHE A 431 -2.88 4.55 -33.19
CA PHE A 431 -2.72 5.93 -33.66
C PHE A 431 -1.43 6.07 -34.49
N PRO A 432 -1.41 6.97 -35.47
CA PRO A 432 -0.18 7.28 -36.21
C PRO A 432 0.83 8.01 -35.31
N ASP A 433 2.07 8.00 -35.74
CA ASP A 433 3.16 8.78 -35.12
C ASP A 433 2.82 10.27 -35.14
N ASN A 434 3.29 11.00 -34.14
CA ASN A 434 3.17 12.47 -34.07
C ASN A 434 1.72 12.98 -34.23
N HIS A 435 0.77 12.34 -33.54
CA HIS A 435 -0.66 12.62 -33.68
C HIS A 435 -1.21 13.60 -32.64
N PHE A 436 -0.80 13.48 -31.39
CA PHE A 436 -1.32 14.26 -30.26
C PHE A 436 -0.40 15.40 -29.85
N ASP A 437 -0.99 16.53 -29.48
CA ASP A 437 -0.26 17.67 -28.92
C ASP A 437 0.04 17.48 -27.44
N LYS A 438 -0.88 16.82 -26.72
CA LYS A 438 -0.79 16.56 -25.27
C LYS A 438 -1.22 15.12 -24.97
N ILE A 439 -0.49 14.50 -24.06
CA ILE A 439 -0.82 13.16 -23.56
C ILE A 439 -0.83 13.18 -22.02
N CYS A 440 -1.87 12.61 -21.41
CA CYS A 440 -1.87 12.29 -20.00
C CYS A 440 -2.11 10.79 -19.78
N CYS A 441 -1.42 10.23 -18.79
CA CYS A 441 -1.56 8.86 -18.33
C CYS A 441 -1.62 8.89 -16.80
N ASN A 442 -2.85 9.03 -16.28
CA ASN A 442 -3.09 9.37 -14.88
C ASN A 442 -3.35 8.12 -14.03
N LEU A 443 -2.43 7.79 -13.12
CA LEU A 443 -2.52 6.65 -12.20
C LEU A 443 -2.72 5.29 -12.92
N VAL A 444 -2.14 5.11 -14.11
CA VAL A 444 -2.26 3.91 -14.95
C VAL A 444 -0.94 3.17 -15.08
N ILE A 445 0.17 3.90 -15.23
CA ILE A 445 1.48 3.32 -15.56
C ILE A 445 1.96 2.27 -14.55
N SER A 446 1.47 2.33 -13.33
CA SER A 446 1.78 1.37 -12.25
C SER A 446 1.17 -0.02 -12.48
N TYR A 447 0.20 -0.14 -13.36
CA TYR A 447 -0.62 -1.33 -13.54
C TYR A 447 -0.39 -2.03 -14.88
N VAL A 448 0.47 -1.47 -15.72
CA VAL A 448 0.84 -2.05 -17.02
C VAL A 448 1.96 -3.08 -16.85
N LYS A 449 2.03 -4.03 -17.78
CA LYS A 449 3.02 -5.12 -17.74
C LYS A 449 4.43 -4.65 -18.07
N ASP A 450 4.54 -3.78 -19.07
CA ASP A 450 5.79 -3.17 -19.50
C ASP A 450 5.65 -1.64 -19.53
N PRO A 451 5.96 -0.96 -18.42
CA PRO A 451 5.86 0.51 -18.33
C PRO A 451 6.72 1.24 -19.35
N LEU A 452 7.91 0.71 -19.65
CA LEU A 452 8.81 1.37 -20.60
C LEU A 452 8.26 1.27 -22.04
N PHE A 453 7.77 0.11 -22.45
CA PHE A 453 7.10 -0.06 -23.73
C PHE A 453 5.89 0.88 -23.87
N SER A 454 5.03 0.93 -22.84
CA SER A 454 3.86 1.81 -22.83
C SER A 454 4.26 3.29 -22.98
N LEU A 455 5.31 3.73 -22.26
CA LEU A 455 5.83 5.09 -22.38
C LEU A 455 6.42 5.36 -23.77
N GLN A 456 7.12 4.40 -24.38
CA GLN A 456 7.65 4.54 -25.76
C GLN A 456 6.51 4.69 -26.79
N GLU A 457 5.42 3.94 -26.66
CA GLU A 457 4.23 4.07 -27.50
C GLU A 457 3.53 5.44 -27.32
N LEU A 458 3.41 5.91 -26.08
CA LEU A 458 2.90 7.25 -25.81
C LEU A 458 3.79 8.33 -26.46
N MET A 459 5.11 8.18 -26.36
CA MET A 459 6.04 9.11 -27.01
C MET A 459 6.00 9.01 -28.53
N ARG A 460 5.78 7.81 -29.11
CA ARG A 460 5.63 7.64 -30.58
C ARG A 460 4.45 8.47 -31.11
N VAL A 461 3.31 8.38 -30.46
CA VAL A 461 2.09 9.07 -30.89
C VAL A 461 2.04 10.55 -30.49
N LEU A 462 2.94 11.00 -29.61
CA LEU A 462 3.12 12.42 -29.24
C LEU A 462 3.83 13.16 -30.38
N LYS A 463 3.37 14.36 -30.71
CA LYS A 463 4.03 15.25 -31.67
C LYS A 463 5.36 15.76 -31.14
N ASP A 464 6.25 16.15 -32.07
CA ASP A 464 7.45 16.92 -31.71
C ASP A 464 7.04 18.21 -30.98
N ASN A 465 7.75 18.52 -29.88
CA ASN A 465 7.42 19.58 -28.93
C ASN A 465 6.05 19.39 -28.20
N GLY A 466 5.43 18.23 -28.33
CA GLY A 466 4.26 17.85 -27.54
C GLY A 466 4.65 17.57 -26.07
N LYS A 467 3.67 17.65 -25.18
CA LYS A 467 3.87 17.39 -23.75
C LYS A 467 3.19 16.09 -23.30
N ILE A 468 3.92 15.32 -22.52
CA ILE A 468 3.41 14.12 -21.84
C ILE A 468 3.45 14.33 -20.34
N ILE A 469 2.42 13.85 -19.66
CA ILE A 469 2.40 13.75 -18.22
C ILE A 469 1.97 12.36 -17.80
N VAL A 470 2.64 11.82 -16.81
CA VAL A 470 2.37 10.51 -16.23
C VAL A 470 2.30 10.64 -14.72
N SER A 471 1.41 9.92 -14.10
CA SER A 471 1.36 9.83 -12.65
C SER A 471 1.25 8.39 -12.16
N SER A 472 1.84 8.14 -11.00
CA SER A 472 1.85 6.87 -10.29
C SER A 472 1.60 7.12 -8.81
N MET A 473 0.92 6.19 -8.12
CA MET A 473 1.05 6.16 -6.67
C MET A 473 2.51 5.92 -6.32
N LYS A 474 3.00 6.49 -5.22
CA LYS A 474 4.35 6.22 -4.73
C LYS A 474 4.42 4.81 -4.14
N PRO A 475 5.60 4.17 -4.10
CA PRO A 475 5.80 2.95 -3.34
C PRO A 475 5.38 3.14 -1.88
N TYR A 476 4.74 2.14 -1.30
CA TYR A 476 4.25 2.15 0.09
C TYR A 476 3.28 3.30 0.39
N ALA A 477 2.49 3.74 -0.59
CA ALA A 477 1.52 4.81 -0.40
C ALA A 477 0.51 4.49 0.71
N ASP A 478 0.31 5.46 1.62
CA ASP A 478 -0.69 5.36 2.67
C ASP A 478 -2.06 5.84 2.18
N LEU A 479 -2.88 4.93 1.66
CA LEU A 479 -4.23 5.24 1.21
C LEU A 479 -5.14 5.70 2.36
N SER A 480 -4.83 5.36 3.62
CA SER A 480 -5.57 5.85 4.77
C SER A 480 -5.44 7.36 4.95
N GLN A 481 -4.31 7.95 4.52
CA GLN A 481 -4.12 9.41 4.52
C GLN A 481 -5.08 10.10 3.56
N VAL A 482 -5.23 9.56 2.33
CA VAL A 482 -6.16 10.09 1.34
C VAL A 482 -7.60 9.97 1.85
N TYR A 483 -7.93 8.83 2.45
CA TYR A 483 -9.23 8.57 3.07
C TYR A 483 -9.53 9.57 4.20
N ARG A 484 -8.61 9.80 5.13
CA ARG A 484 -8.78 10.74 6.25
C ARG A 484 -9.08 12.15 5.77
N ASN A 485 -8.32 12.66 4.80
CA ASN A 485 -8.54 14.00 4.26
C ASN A 485 -9.92 14.19 3.62
N PHE A 486 -10.52 13.09 3.14
CA PHE A 486 -11.88 13.09 2.64
C PHE A 486 -12.90 13.09 3.79
N VAL A 487 -12.73 12.20 4.75
CA VAL A 487 -13.64 12.00 5.89
C VAL A 487 -13.69 13.21 6.80
N ASP A 488 -12.57 13.89 7.05
CA ASP A 488 -12.50 15.11 7.89
C ASP A 488 -13.37 16.26 7.34
N LYS A 489 -13.78 16.20 6.06
CA LYS A 489 -14.59 17.20 5.38
C LYS A 489 -16.02 16.74 5.11
N THR A 490 -16.40 15.56 5.57
CA THR A 490 -17.68 14.91 5.26
C THR A 490 -18.51 14.75 6.53
N GLU A 491 -19.76 15.21 6.49
CA GLU A 491 -20.73 15.07 7.59
C GLU A 491 -21.76 13.94 7.34
N SER A 492 -21.80 13.39 6.11
CA SER A 492 -22.77 12.38 5.69
C SER A 492 -22.30 10.97 6.02
N GLN A 493 -23.10 10.21 6.76
CA GLN A 493 -22.87 8.80 7.07
C GLN A 493 -22.77 7.93 5.79
N GLU A 494 -23.56 8.24 4.77
CA GLU A 494 -23.57 7.54 3.49
C GLU A 494 -22.25 7.77 2.73
N GLU A 495 -21.73 8.99 2.72
CA GLU A 495 -20.43 9.31 2.12
C GLU A 495 -19.28 8.65 2.88
N LEU A 496 -19.37 8.51 4.22
CA LEU A 496 -18.40 7.79 5.03
C LEU A 496 -18.37 6.29 4.68
N GLU A 497 -19.53 5.64 4.55
CA GLU A 497 -19.62 4.24 4.16
C GLU A 497 -19.09 4.00 2.74
N GLU A 498 -19.37 4.92 1.82
CA GLU A 498 -18.83 4.83 0.47
C GLU A 498 -17.32 5.11 0.43
N ALA A 499 -16.82 6.07 1.20
CA ALA A 499 -15.38 6.35 1.31
C ALA A 499 -14.63 5.10 1.84
N ARG A 500 -15.21 4.37 2.78
CA ARG A 500 -14.65 3.12 3.29
C ARG A 500 -14.44 2.07 2.18
N LYS A 501 -15.29 2.06 1.15
CA LYS A 501 -15.11 1.16 -0.01
C LYS A 501 -13.84 1.45 -0.82
N LEU A 502 -13.26 2.65 -0.70
CA LEU A 502 -11.98 2.98 -1.34
C LEU A 502 -10.83 2.19 -0.73
N LEU A 503 -10.86 1.97 0.58
CA LEU A 503 -9.87 1.15 1.26
C LEU A 503 -10.06 -0.34 0.95
N SER A 504 -11.25 -0.76 0.53
CA SER A 504 -11.60 -2.16 0.29
C SER A 504 -10.84 -2.86 -0.84
N SER A 505 -10.09 -2.13 -1.64
CA SER A 505 -9.25 -2.71 -2.69
C SER A 505 -7.75 -2.58 -2.39
N ALA A 506 -7.38 -1.85 -1.31
CA ALA A 506 -5.99 -1.57 -0.96
C ALA A 506 -5.19 -2.85 -0.70
N GLY A 507 -5.77 -3.82 -0.01
CA GLY A 507 -5.10 -5.10 0.27
C GLY A 507 -4.79 -5.90 -0.99
N ARG A 508 -5.74 -5.98 -1.94
CA ARG A 508 -5.51 -6.68 -3.23
C ARG A 508 -4.46 -5.98 -4.08
N ILE A 509 -4.45 -4.64 -4.08
CA ILE A 509 -3.43 -3.84 -4.76
C ILE A 509 -2.07 -4.11 -4.13
N LYS A 510 -1.97 -4.10 -2.79
CA LYS A 510 -0.75 -4.41 -2.05
C LYS A 510 -0.24 -5.82 -2.35
N GLN A 511 -1.12 -6.83 -2.41
CA GLN A 511 -0.72 -8.19 -2.78
C GLN A 511 -0.13 -8.26 -4.19
N LYS A 512 -0.74 -7.58 -5.16
CA LYS A 512 -0.25 -7.52 -6.55
C LYS A 512 1.07 -6.74 -6.66
N GLU A 513 1.25 -5.68 -5.87
CA GLU A 513 2.52 -4.97 -5.73
C GLU A 513 3.61 -5.88 -5.14
N SER A 514 3.33 -6.56 -4.04
CA SER A 514 4.28 -7.50 -3.42
C SER A 514 4.66 -8.65 -4.33
N ALA A 515 3.79 -9.04 -5.26
CA ALA A 515 4.04 -10.04 -6.28
C ALA A 515 4.69 -9.48 -7.57
N GLY A 516 5.03 -8.20 -7.63
CA GLY A 516 5.60 -7.56 -8.81
C GLY A 516 4.67 -7.56 -10.03
N LEU A 517 3.36 -7.68 -9.82
CA LEU A 517 2.35 -7.54 -10.87
C LEU A 517 1.99 -6.07 -11.11
N TYR A 518 2.09 -5.26 -10.06
CA TYR A 518 1.94 -3.82 -10.09
C TYR A 518 3.22 -3.16 -9.60
N ASN A 519 3.60 -2.04 -10.24
CA ASN A 519 4.84 -1.35 -9.96
C ASN A 519 4.56 0.11 -9.61
N PHE A 520 4.62 0.47 -8.33
CA PHE A 520 4.56 1.87 -7.91
C PHE A 520 5.95 2.48 -7.97
N PHE A 521 6.03 3.66 -8.56
CA PHE A 521 7.32 4.26 -8.90
C PHE A 521 7.67 5.43 -7.99
N SER A 522 8.89 5.42 -7.49
CA SER A 522 9.50 6.60 -6.86
C SER A 522 9.77 7.69 -7.91
N GLU A 523 10.01 8.92 -7.43
CA GLU A 523 10.38 10.05 -8.30
C GLU A 523 11.58 9.71 -9.17
N GLY A 524 12.64 9.13 -8.57
CA GLY A 524 13.85 8.76 -9.30
C GLY A 524 13.63 7.68 -10.37
N GLN A 525 12.77 6.69 -10.10
CA GLN A 525 12.42 5.68 -11.10
C GLN A 525 11.63 6.26 -12.28
N LEU A 526 10.67 7.15 -12.00
CA LEU A 526 9.94 7.85 -13.06
C LEU A 526 10.89 8.73 -13.89
N GLU A 527 11.80 9.45 -13.24
CA GLU A 527 12.80 10.29 -13.92
C GLU A 527 13.69 9.47 -14.84
N GLU A 528 14.16 8.30 -14.37
CA GLU A 528 15.00 7.41 -15.16
C GLU A 528 14.25 6.86 -16.39
N MET A 529 13.00 6.46 -16.23
CA MET A 529 12.17 6.02 -17.37
C MET A 529 11.97 7.14 -18.38
N PHE A 530 11.75 8.38 -17.94
CA PHE A 530 11.60 9.54 -18.83
C PHE A 530 12.90 9.86 -19.57
N LYS A 531 14.05 9.68 -18.94
CA LYS A 531 15.38 9.78 -19.62
C LYS A 531 15.53 8.68 -20.68
N GLN A 532 15.14 7.45 -20.38
CA GLN A 532 15.22 6.33 -21.32
C GLN A 532 14.34 6.53 -22.57
N ILE A 533 13.15 7.13 -22.43
CA ILE A 533 12.31 7.51 -23.56
C ILE A 533 12.75 8.83 -24.23
N LYS A 534 13.88 9.42 -23.79
CA LYS A 534 14.45 10.66 -24.31
C LYS A 534 13.55 11.89 -24.17
N ALA A 535 12.73 11.93 -23.14
CA ALA A 535 11.95 13.12 -22.83
C ALA A 535 12.86 14.28 -22.42
N LYS A 536 12.49 15.50 -22.79
CA LYS A 536 13.16 16.74 -22.46
C LYS A 536 12.36 17.52 -21.42
N ASN A 537 12.98 18.52 -20.81
CA ASN A 537 12.33 19.43 -19.85
C ASN A 537 11.52 18.68 -18.79
N ILE A 538 12.18 17.68 -18.15
CA ILE A 538 11.54 16.82 -17.17
C ILE A 538 11.25 17.62 -15.89
N GLU A 539 10.00 17.60 -15.47
CA GLU A 539 9.52 18.20 -14.22
C GLU A 539 8.82 17.15 -13.36
N ILE A 540 9.08 17.16 -12.05
CA ILE A 540 8.49 16.22 -11.08
C ILE A 540 7.76 17.00 -10.00
N SER A 541 6.63 16.44 -9.54
CA SER A 541 5.83 17.00 -8.46
C SER A 541 5.10 15.89 -7.70
N ARG A 542 4.63 16.20 -6.49
CA ARG A 542 3.80 15.31 -5.68
C ARG A 542 2.36 15.79 -5.62
N ALA A 543 1.44 14.86 -5.50
CA ALA A 543 0.02 15.12 -5.36
C ALA A 543 -0.65 14.12 -4.41
N PHE A 544 -1.96 14.21 -4.22
CA PHE A 544 -2.71 13.35 -3.30
C PHE A 544 -2.08 13.30 -1.92
N SER A 545 -1.94 14.44 -1.27
CA SER A 545 -1.31 14.52 0.07
C SER A 545 0.07 13.84 0.11
N ASN A 546 0.86 14.01 -0.95
CA ASN A 546 2.16 13.38 -1.17
C ASN A 546 2.11 11.85 -1.36
N GLN A 547 0.96 11.26 -1.68
CA GLN A 547 0.84 9.82 -1.90
C GLN A 547 1.00 9.41 -3.38
N SER A 548 1.06 10.38 -4.31
CA SER A 548 1.35 10.12 -5.73
C SER A 548 2.45 11.01 -6.25
N ASN A 549 3.19 10.49 -7.22
CA ASN A 549 4.21 11.19 -7.98
C ASN A 549 3.67 11.54 -9.38
N ILE A 550 3.97 12.75 -9.84
CA ILE A 550 3.64 13.25 -11.17
C ILE A 550 4.94 13.57 -11.87
N ILE A 551 5.10 13.14 -13.12
CA ILE A 551 6.21 13.50 -13.98
C ILE A 551 5.68 14.02 -15.30
N ALA A 552 6.28 15.12 -15.77
CA ALA A 552 6.00 15.73 -17.05
C ALA A 552 7.26 15.84 -17.89
N GLY A 553 7.13 15.82 -19.21
CA GLY A 553 8.23 16.02 -20.15
C GLY A 553 7.74 16.40 -21.53
N GLU A 554 8.69 16.72 -22.41
CA GLU A 554 8.45 17.09 -23.82
C GLU A 554 9.17 16.10 -24.75
N LYS A 555 8.60 15.86 -25.93
CA LYS A 555 9.26 15.06 -26.97
C LYS A 555 10.40 15.80 -27.67
#